data_eb2d18c9bd806456e4aa7b6f2a9ce27c
#
_entry.id   eb2d18c9bd806456e4aa7b6f2a9ce27c
#
_cell.length_a   1.000
_cell.length_b   1.000
_cell.length_c   1.000
_cell.angle_alpha   90.00
_cell.angle_beta   90.00
_cell.angle_gamma   90.00
#
_symmetry.space_group_name_H-M   'P 1'
#
loop_
_entity.id
_entity.type
_entity.pdbx_description
1 polymer ?
#
loop_
_entity_poly.entity_id
_entity_poly.type
_entity_poly.pdbx_seq_one_letter_code
_entity_poly.pdbx_strand_id
1 'polypeptide(L)'
;MSPVSPRSLTLIGAGLAGCLLAILLSRRGWQITVYERRGDPRIKGYECGRSINLALAERGRHALRQAGAEELVMAKAVMMRGRMVHPLVGEPQLQRYGRDDSEVIWSIHRAALNVALLDLAEQAGARVHFYRRLHTVDFDAGYARFIDDRDDQPHEIHFQSLIGSDGAGSALRAAMQRKSPLGERTEFLDHSYKELEIPPLPGGGFRIEGNALHIWPRGRYMFIALPNDGGTFTVTLFLPNAGEPSFATTRNGDEAFALFARDFPDALPLIPQLKQHWEEHPPGLLGTLTLDRWHLDGRALLIGDAAHAMVPFHGQGMNCAFEDCVALADQLDAHDDLASAFAAFEAARRDDAGAIQQMALENYLEMRDRVDDPEFLLQRQLEQQLQARWPTRFVPHYTMVTFLRTRYSIALARSEIQREILVEATRGHSDLSRLDWAALETIVHARLEPLDGAH
;
A
#
# COMPACT_ATOMS: atom_id res chain seq x y z
N MET A 1 19.40 -33.91 26.47
CA MET A 1 19.15 -32.76 25.58
C MET A 1 18.39 -31.74 26.42
N SER A 2 18.99 -30.60 26.74
CA SER A 2 18.28 -29.50 27.40
C SER A 2 17.15 -29.04 26.48
N PRO A 3 15.93 -28.75 26.98
CA PRO A 3 14.88 -28.23 26.18
C PRO A 3 15.37 -26.89 25.60
N VAL A 4 15.41 -26.77 24.28
CA VAL A 4 15.65 -25.49 23.60
C VAL A 4 14.56 -24.55 24.08
N SER A 5 14.93 -23.44 24.72
CA SER A 5 13.96 -22.42 25.13
C SER A 5 13.18 -22.01 23.88
N PRO A 6 11.85 -21.99 23.94
CA PRO A 6 11.04 -21.66 22.76
C PRO A 6 11.42 -20.27 22.26
N ARG A 7 11.70 -20.16 20.95
CA ARG A 7 11.95 -18.87 20.29
C ARG A 7 10.70 -18.00 20.46
N SER A 8 10.81 -16.83 21.07
CA SER A 8 9.66 -15.95 21.32
C SER A 8 9.90 -14.53 20.81
N LEU A 9 8.86 -13.91 20.26
CA LEU A 9 8.88 -12.53 19.81
C LEU A 9 7.60 -11.80 20.22
N THR A 10 7.74 -10.51 20.52
CA THR A 10 6.62 -9.62 20.85
C THR A 10 6.40 -8.64 19.71
N LEU A 11 5.20 -8.63 19.16
CA LEU A 11 4.79 -7.71 18.09
C LEU A 11 3.96 -6.57 18.68
N ILE A 12 4.21 -5.35 18.18
CA ILE A 12 3.43 -4.16 18.52
C ILE A 12 2.59 -3.80 17.31
N GLY A 13 1.26 -3.96 17.46
CA GLY A 13 0.26 -3.70 16.41
C GLY A 13 -0.28 -4.98 15.77
N ALA A 14 -1.60 -5.19 15.84
CA ALA A 14 -2.35 -6.25 15.16
C ALA A 14 -3.01 -5.74 13.86
N GLY A 15 -2.31 -4.86 13.13
CA GLY A 15 -2.67 -4.48 11.77
C GLY A 15 -2.34 -5.60 10.78
N LEU A 16 -2.49 -5.33 9.48
CA LEU A 16 -2.30 -6.32 8.42
C LEU A 16 -0.92 -6.97 8.46
N ALA A 17 0.14 -6.17 8.56
CA ALA A 17 1.51 -6.68 8.64
C ALA A 17 1.76 -7.48 9.92
N GLY A 18 1.30 -6.99 11.08
CA GLY A 18 1.48 -7.68 12.36
C GLY A 18 0.76 -9.04 12.39
N CYS A 19 -0.48 -9.11 11.90
CA CYS A 19 -1.22 -10.38 11.81
C CYS A 19 -0.55 -11.35 10.83
N LEU A 20 -0.14 -10.89 9.63
CA LEU A 20 0.53 -11.75 8.65
C LEU A 20 1.87 -12.29 9.19
N LEU A 21 2.68 -11.42 9.80
CA LEU A 21 3.94 -11.84 10.42
C LEU A 21 3.69 -12.84 11.54
N ALA A 22 2.67 -12.60 12.38
CA ALA A 22 2.30 -13.54 13.44
C ALA A 22 1.93 -14.93 12.90
N ILE A 23 1.19 -15.03 11.78
CA ILE A 23 0.88 -16.29 11.11
C ILE A 23 2.17 -16.99 10.66
N LEU A 24 3.01 -16.27 9.89
CA LEU A 24 4.23 -16.83 9.31
C LEU A 24 5.18 -17.37 10.38
N LEU A 25 5.40 -16.60 11.44
CA LEU A 25 6.32 -16.98 12.51
C LEU A 25 5.74 -18.08 13.41
N SER A 26 4.46 -18.03 13.77
CA SER A 26 3.84 -19.10 14.58
C SER A 26 3.89 -20.44 13.85
N ARG A 27 3.67 -20.46 12.52
CA ARG A 27 3.80 -21.69 11.71
C ARG A 27 5.24 -22.20 11.60
N ARG A 28 6.23 -21.33 11.82
CA ARG A 28 7.67 -21.68 11.90
C ARG A 28 8.13 -22.02 13.35
N GLY A 29 7.18 -22.20 14.28
CA GLY A 29 7.45 -22.62 15.64
C GLY A 29 7.84 -21.53 16.64
N TRP A 30 7.68 -20.24 16.26
CA TRP A 30 7.87 -19.13 17.17
C TRP A 30 6.66 -18.96 18.09
N GLN A 31 6.90 -18.61 19.36
CA GLN A 31 5.87 -18.14 20.27
C GLN A 31 5.65 -16.64 20.07
N ILE A 32 4.50 -16.27 19.52
CA ILE A 32 4.19 -14.89 19.17
C ILE A 32 3.15 -14.32 20.13
N THR A 33 3.47 -13.16 20.71
CA THR A 33 2.53 -12.34 21.48
C THR A 33 2.38 -10.97 20.78
N VAL A 34 1.16 -10.57 20.51
CA VAL A 34 0.83 -9.31 19.83
C VAL A 34 0.10 -8.37 20.78
N TYR A 35 0.54 -7.12 20.88
CA TYR A 35 -0.11 -6.07 21.67
C TYR A 35 -0.70 -5.02 20.73
N GLU A 36 -2.03 -4.86 20.76
CA GLU A 36 -2.78 -3.93 19.93
C GLU A 36 -3.45 -2.88 20.83
N ARG A 37 -3.31 -1.59 20.46
CA ARG A 37 -3.91 -0.48 21.20
C ARG A 37 -5.42 -0.42 21.09
N ARG A 38 -5.96 -0.80 19.92
CA ARG A 38 -7.39 -0.78 19.64
C ARG A 38 -8.08 -2.01 20.26
N GLY A 39 -9.41 -1.96 20.26
CA GLY A 39 -10.23 -3.12 20.61
C GLY A 39 -10.19 -4.21 19.55
N ASP A 40 -10.84 -5.33 19.87
CA ASP A 40 -10.99 -6.44 18.94
C ASP A 40 -11.96 -6.05 17.80
N PRO A 41 -11.51 -6.05 16.53
CA PRO A 41 -12.33 -5.64 15.39
C PRO A 41 -13.51 -6.59 15.09
N ARG A 42 -13.57 -7.75 15.73
CA ARG A 42 -14.65 -8.73 15.62
C ARG A 42 -15.83 -8.43 16.56
N ILE A 43 -15.61 -7.59 17.57
CA ILE A 43 -16.66 -7.22 18.52
C ILE A 43 -17.54 -6.11 17.92
N LYS A 44 -18.85 -6.30 17.96
CA LYS A 44 -19.83 -5.33 17.47
C LYS A 44 -19.71 -3.99 18.19
N GLY A 45 -19.65 -2.89 17.43
CA GLY A 45 -19.45 -1.52 17.96
C GLY A 45 -17.98 -1.10 18.01
N TYR A 46 -17.08 -1.91 17.54
CA TYR A 46 -15.70 -1.50 17.29
C TYR A 46 -15.66 -0.40 16.22
N GLU A 47 -15.06 0.74 16.58
CA GLU A 47 -14.76 1.78 15.60
C GLU A 47 -13.63 1.29 14.72
N CYS A 48 -13.94 0.75 13.55
CA CYS A 48 -12.95 0.54 12.51
C CYS A 48 -12.29 1.89 12.23
N GLY A 49 -10.98 1.95 12.34
CA GLY A 49 -10.23 3.08 11.77
C GLY A 49 -10.56 3.22 10.28
N ARG A 50 -10.14 4.31 9.65
CA ARG A 50 -10.43 4.65 8.26
C ARG A 50 -10.45 3.43 7.34
N SER A 51 -11.57 3.27 6.64
CA SER A 51 -11.83 2.13 5.76
C SER A 51 -11.37 2.46 4.35
N ILE A 52 -10.06 2.35 4.10
CA ILE A 52 -9.52 2.45 2.75
C ILE A 52 -9.49 1.05 2.15
N ASN A 53 -9.96 0.88 0.91
CA ASN A 53 -9.74 -0.33 0.17
C ASN A 53 -8.28 -0.45 -0.25
N LEU A 54 -7.86 -1.69 -0.34
CA LEU A 54 -6.49 -2.05 -0.67
C LEU A 54 -6.45 -2.70 -2.05
N ALA A 55 -5.47 -2.33 -2.86
CA ALA A 55 -5.16 -2.99 -4.11
C ALA A 55 -4.19 -4.14 -3.84
N LEU A 56 -4.71 -5.36 -3.86
CA LEU A 56 -3.89 -6.56 -3.69
C LEU A 56 -3.28 -6.96 -5.04
N ALA A 57 -1.95 -6.95 -5.09
CA ALA A 57 -1.13 -7.31 -6.23
C ALA A 57 -0.48 -8.69 -6.02
N GLU A 58 0.25 -9.20 -7.03
CA GLU A 58 0.89 -10.52 -6.97
C GLU A 58 1.85 -10.67 -5.77
N ARG A 59 2.55 -9.61 -5.37
CA ARG A 59 3.45 -9.61 -4.20
C ARG A 59 2.71 -9.90 -2.90
N GLY A 60 1.59 -9.23 -2.69
CA GLY A 60 0.73 -9.46 -1.54
C GLY A 60 0.10 -10.85 -1.56
N ARG A 61 -0.36 -11.31 -2.73
CA ARG A 61 -0.89 -12.66 -2.92
C ARG A 61 0.16 -13.73 -2.62
N HIS A 62 1.40 -13.53 -3.06
CA HIS A 62 2.50 -14.44 -2.74
C HIS A 62 2.71 -14.59 -1.22
N ALA A 63 2.72 -13.47 -0.49
CA ALA A 63 2.84 -13.52 0.96
C ALA A 63 1.64 -14.22 1.63
N LEU A 64 0.43 -13.98 1.14
CA LEU A 64 -0.77 -14.68 1.60
C LEU A 64 -0.72 -16.18 1.30
N ARG A 65 -0.17 -16.62 0.14
CA ARG A 65 0.06 -18.06 -0.16
C ARG A 65 1.00 -18.68 0.86
N GLN A 66 2.11 -18.04 1.16
CA GLN A 66 3.05 -18.53 2.18
C GLN A 66 2.43 -18.63 3.58
N ALA A 67 1.55 -17.71 3.90
CA ALA A 67 0.76 -17.74 5.13
C ALA A 67 -0.46 -18.69 5.06
N GLY A 68 -0.72 -19.36 3.93
CA GLY A 68 -1.92 -20.19 3.73
C GLY A 68 -3.22 -19.43 3.92
N ALA A 69 -3.24 -18.13 3.56
CA ALA A 69 -4.36 -17.22 3.73
C ALA A 69 -5.02 -16.82 2.40
N GLU A 70 -4.38 -17.14 1.26
CA GLU A 70 -4.80 -16.62 -0.05
C GLU A 70 -6.24 -16.99 -0.40
N GLU A 71 -6.61 -18.25 -0.27
CA GLU A 71 -7.96 -18.72 -0.64
C GLU A 71 -9.05 -17.97 0.13
N LEU A 72 -8.88 -17.85 1.47
CA LEU A 72 -9.81 -17.13 2.34
C LEU A 72 -9.93 -15.65 1.97
N VAL A 73 -8.83 -15.02 1.63
CA VAL A 73 -8.78 -13.60 1.28
C VAL A 73 -9.37 -13.38 -0.11
N MET A 74 -9.02 -14.21 -1.09
CA MET A 74 -9.50 -14.08 -2.47
C MET A 74 -11.00 -14.33 -2.60
N ALA A 75 -11.61 -15.11 -1.71
CA ALA A 75 -13.07 -15.31 -1.66
C ALA A 75 -13.87 -14.00 -1.42
N LYS A 76 -13.20 -12.95 -0.89
CA LYS A 76 -13.80 -11.63 -0.61
C LYS A 76 -13.21 -10.51 -1.48
N ALA A 77 -12.27 -10.83 -2.34
CA ALA A 77 -11.61 -9.85 -3.18
C ALA A 77 -12.37 -9.66 -4.50
N VAL A 78 -12.49 -8.41 -4.95
CA VAL A 78 -13.15 -8.06 -6.21
C VAL A 78 -12.09 -7.77 -7.27
N MET A 79 -12.17 -8.49 -8.39
CA MET A 79 -11.25 -8.33 -9.52
C MET A 79 -11.41 -6.95 -10.17
N MET A 80 -10.30 -6.25 -10.40
CA MET A 80 -10.26 -5.01 -11.17
C MET A 80 -9.37 -5.20 -12.41
N ARG A 81 -10.00 -5.19 -13.59
CA ARG A 81 -9.33 -5.36 -14.90
C ARG A 81 -8.54 -4.14 -15.33
N GLY A 82 -8.89 -2.97 -14.80
CA GLY A 82 -8.30 -1.71 -15.23
C GLY A 82 -8.87 -0.53 -14.47
N ARG A 83 -8.51 0.65 -14.97
CA ARG A 83 -9.06 1.93 -14.52
C ARG A 83 -10.19 2.34 -15.45
N MET A 84 -11.39 2.53 -14.92
CA MET A 84 -12.49 3.20 -15.62
C MET A 84 -12.30 4.71 -15.45
N VAL A 85 -11.82 5.37 -16.48
CA VAL A 85 -11.54 6.81 -16.46
C VAL A 85 -12.80 7.58 -16.85
N HIS A 86 -13.25 8.46 -15.97
CA HIS A 86 -14.42 9.33 -16.15
C HIS A 86 -13.95 10.74 -16.50
N PRO A 87 -13.91 11.12 -17.79
CA PRO A 87 -13.57 12.48 -18.18
C PRO A 87 -14.68 13.46 -17.74
N LEU A 88 -14.36 14.76 -17.69
CA LEU A 88 -15.39 15.77 -17.40
C LEU A 88 -16.45 15.85 -18.50
N VAL A 89 -16.04 15.57 -19.75
CA VAL A 89 -16.90 15.54 -20.93
C VAL A 89 -16.60 14.28 -21.73
N GLY A 90 -17.62 13.49 -22.04
CA GLY A 90 -17.51 12.24 -22.79
C GLY A 90 -17.86 11.00 -21.95
N GLU A 91 -17.75 9.83 -22.57
CA GLU A 91 -18.10 8.56 -21.96
C GLU A 91 -16.90 7.98 -21.18
N PRO A 92 -17.17 7.26 -20.07
CA PRO A 92 -16.13 6.54 -19.34
C PRO A 92 -15.41 5.51 -20.21
N GLN A 93 -14.09 5.38 -20.04
CA GLN A 93 -13.27 4.45 -20.81
C GLN A 93 -12.46 3.53 -19.90
N LEU A 94 -12.51 2.22 -20.16
CA LEU A 94 -11.70 1.25 -19.45
C LEU A 94 -10.28 1.21 -20.03
N GLN A 95 -9.32 1.58 -19.20
CA GLN A 95 -7.89 1.42 -19.46
C GLN A 95 -7.41 0.16 -18.70
N ARG A 96 -7.17 -0.95 -19.42
CA ARG A 96 -6.72 -2.19 -18.79
C ARG A 96 -5.36 -2.03 -18.12
N TYR A 97 -5.16 -2.74 -17.00
CA TYR A 97 -3.86 -2.80 -16.32
C TYR A 97 -2.86 -3.67 -17.05
N GLY A 98 -3.29 -4.81 -17.52
CA GLY A 98 -2.47 -5.79 -18.20
C GLY A 98 -3.08 -6.25 -19.53
N ARG A 99 -2.47 -7.23 -20.15
CA ARG A 99 -2.84 -7.77 -21.48
C ARG A 99 -4.20 -8.47 -21.47
N ASP A 100 -4.50 -9.20 -20.40
CA ASP A 100 -5.72 -9.97 -20.23
C ASP A 100 -6.10 -10.12 -18.73
N ASP A 101 -7.04 -11.02 -18.41
CA ASP A 101 -7.52 -11.21 -17.04
C ASP A 101 -6.55 -12.03 -16.14
N SER A 102 -5.39 -12.44 -16.63
CA SER A 102 -4.29 -12.96 -15.80
C SER A 102 -3.48 -11.83 -15.15
N GLU A 103 -3.48 -10.64 -15.76
CA GLU A 103 -2.79 -9.45 -15.28
C GLU A 103 -3.81 -8.43 -14.74
N VAL A 104 -4.32 -8.70 -13.53
CA VAL A 104 -5.32 -7.90 -12.82
C VAL A 104 -4.90 -7.63 -11.38
N ILE A 105 -5.50 -6.62 -10.77
CA ILE A 105 -5.39 -6.38 -9.34
C ILE A 105 -6.73 -6.66 -8.66
N TRP A 106 -6.69 -6.79 -7.34
CA TRP A 106 -7.86 -7.16 -6.57
C TRP A 106 -8.14 -6.12 -5.51
N SER A 107 -9.36 -5.61 -5.49
CA SER A 107 -9.81 -4.76 -4.40
C SER A 107 -10.23 -5.60 -3.21
N ILE A 108 -9.77 -5.25 -2.02
CA ILE A 108 -10.19 -5.88 -0.78
C ILE A 108 -10.42 -4.86 0.31
N HIS A 109 -11.51 -5.02 1.04
CA HIS A 109 -11.84 -4.17 2.16
C HIS A 109 -10.85 -4.41 3.33
N ARG A 110 -10.19 -3.35 3.78
CA ARG A 110 -9.11 -3.42 4.78
C ARG A 110 -9.54 -4.10 6.09
N ALA A 111 -10.71 -3.76 6.60
CA ALA A 111 -11.19 -4.35 7.86
C ALA A 111 -11.49 -5.85 7.70
N ALA A 112 -12.09 -6.27 6.58
CA ALA A 112 -12.36 -7.68 6.31
C ALA A 112 -11.07 -8.50 6.19
N LEU A 113 -10.05 -7.94 5.52
CA LEU A 113 -8.72 -8.56 5.44
C LEU A 113 -8.07 -8.67 6.82
N ASN A 114 -8.15 -7.61 7.64
CA ASN A 114 -7.54 -7.62 8.98
C ASN A 114 -8.19 -8.67 9.88
N VAL A 115 -9.53 -8.78 9.89
CA VAL A 115 -10.25 -9.80 10.65
C VAL A 115 -9.83 -11.21 10.21
N ALA A 116 -9.79 -11.47 8.91
CA ALA A 116 -9.36 -12.77 8.37
C ALA A 116 -7.94 -13.15 8.80
N LEU A 117 -6.99 -12.21 8.71
CA LEU A 117 -5.60 -12.45 9.14
C LEU A 117 -5.48 -12.59 10.65
N LEU A 118 -6.27 -11.85 11.43
CA LEU A 118 -6.29 -11.96 12.89
C LEU A 118 -6.78 -13.35 13.34
N ASP A 119 -7.88 -13.84 12.76
CA ASP A 119 -8.39 -15.19 13.05
C ASP A 119 -7.35 -16.26 12.72
N LEU A 120 -6.67 -16.15 11.58
CA LEU A 120 -5.62 -17.08 11.19
C LEU A 120 -4.39 -16.99 12.09
N ALA A 121 -4.03 -15.80 12.58
CA ALA A 121 -2.91 -15.62 13.50
C ALA A 121 -3.17 -16.33 14.84
N GLU A 122 -4.36 -16.18 15.42
CA GLU A 122 -4.76 -16.90 16.64
C GLU A 122 -4.86 -18.43 16.42
N GLN A 123 -5.41 -18.86 15.28
CA GLN A 123 -5.42 -20.28 14.89
C GLN A 123 -4.02 -20.86 14.73
N ALA A 124 -3.05 -20.06 14.27
CA ALA A 124 -1.65 -20.46 14.19
C ALA A 124 -0.93 -20.49 15.56
N GLY A 125 -1.58 -20.04 16.63
CA GLY A 125 -1.07 -20.07 18.00
C GLY A 125 -0.55 -18.72 18.53
N ALA A 126 -0.69 -17.62 17.79
CA ALA A 126 -0.37 -16.29 18.29
C ALA A 126 -1.36 -15.87 19.39
N ARG A 127 -0.86 -15.15 20.41
CA ARG A 127 -1.69 -14.56 21.46
C ARG A 127 -1.86 -13.08 21.19
N VAL A 128 -3.09 -12.56 21.11
CA VAL A 128 -3.36 -11.17 20.86
C VAL A 128 -3.99 -10.51 22.07
N HIS A 129 -3.39 -9.39 22.50
CA HIS A 129 -3.87 -8.59 23.62
C HIS A 129 -4.33 -7.23 23.10
N PHE A 130 -5.64 -6.98 23.15
CA PHE A 130 -6.27 -5.74 22.73
C PHE A 130 -6.28 -4.69 23.84
N TYR A 131 -6.51 -3.42 23.49
CA TYR A 131 -6.51 -2.28 24.38
C TYR A 131 -5.17 -2.05 25.09
N ARG A 132 -4.07 -2.46 24.46
CA ARG A 132 -2.71 -2.37 25.02
C ARG A 132 -1.89 -1.35 24.22
N ARG A 133 -1.95 -0.11 24.61
CA ARG A 133 -1.18 0.99 24.01
C ARG A 133 0.23 1.02 24.60
N LEU A 134 1.24 0.85 23.75
CA LEU A 134 2.65 0.95 24.19
C LEU A 134 2.92 2.35 24.72
N HIS A 135 3.45 2.44 25.94
CA HIS A 135 3.72 3.70 26.65
C HIS A 135 5.22 3.98 26.80
N THR A 136 5.97 3.05 27.38
CA THR A 136 7.41 3.16 27.57
C THR A 136 8.12 1.85 27.27
N VAL A 137 9.38 1.97 26.82
CA VAL A 137 10.28 0.84 26.58
C VAL A 137 11.64 1.16 27.18
N ASP A 138 12.17 0.23 27.96
CA ASP A 138 13.56 0.16 28.37
C ASP A 138 14.24 -0.98 27.61
N PHE A 139 14.99 -0.64 26.57
CA PHE A 139 15.66 -1.62 25.72
C PHE A 139 16.84 -2.31 26.41
N ASP A 140 17.48 -1.66 27.41
CA ASP A 140 18.60 -2.23 28.14
C ASP A 140 18.11 -3.29 29.14
N ALA A 141 17.06 -2.96 29.89
CA ALA A 141 16.43 -3.89 30.83
C ALA A 141 15.54 -4.95 30.16
N GLY A 142 15.18 -4.77 28.88
CA GLY A 142 14.23 -5.65 28.19
C GLY A 142 12.82 -5.57 28.78
N TYR A 143 12.36 -4.37 29.08
CA TYR A 143 11.11 -4.08 29.78
C TYR A 143 10.25 -3.12 28.98
N ALA A 144 8.95 -3.42 28.87
CA ALA A 144 7.97 -2.52 28.25
C ALA A 144 6.72 -2.39 29.11
N ARG A 145 6.18 -1.17 29.14
CA ARG A 145 4.93 -0.82 29.81
C ARG A 145 3.91 -0.40 28.78
N PHE A 146 2.74 -1.03 28.85
CA PHE A 146 1.53 -0.67 28.12
C PHE A 146 0.52 -0.04 29.07
N ILE A 147 -0.38 0.75 28.51
CA ILE A 147 -1.56 1.27 29.22
C ILE A 147 -2.78 0.60 28.59
N ASP A 148 -3.67 0.08 29.43
CA ASP A 148 -4.98 -0.42 28.99
C ASP A 148 -5.90 0.79 28.76
N ASP A 149 -6.31 1.01 27.50
CA ASP A 149 -7.10 2.19 27.12
C ASP A 149 -8.58 2.13 27.64
N ARG A 150 -8.98 1.10 28.39
CA ARG A 150 -10.32 0.98 29.01
C ARG A 150 -10.37 1.52 30.44
N ASP A 151 -9.28 1.38 31.18
CA ASP A 151 -9.24 1.65 32.62
C ASP A 151 -7.93 2.34 33.09
N ASP A 152 -7.08 2.74 32.13
CA ASP A 152 -5.78 3.39 32.34
C ASP A 152 -4.80 2.56 33.18
N GLN A 153 -5.03 1.24 33.37
CA GLN A 153 -4.15 0.42 34.16
C GLN A 153 -2.87 0.07 33.38
N PRO A 154 -1.71 0.11 34.05
CA PRO A 154 -0.46 -0.32 33.46
C PRO A 154 -0.40 -1.85 33.33
N HIS A 155 0.12 -2.31 32.21
CA HIS A 155 0.48 -3.70 31.97
C HIS A 155 1.95 -3.77 31.57
N GLU A 156 2.74 -4.53 32.35
CA GLU A 156 4.19 -4.59 32.21
C GLU A 156 4.63 -5.95 31.74
N ILE A 157 5.61 -5.96 30.83
CA ILE A 157 6.17 -7.19 30.29
C ILE A 157 7.70 -7.12 30.26
N HIS A 158 8.34 -8.27 30.37
CA HIS A 158 9.71 -8.48 29.92
C HIS A 158 9.72 -9.03 28.50
N PHE A 159 10.62 -8.53 27.66
CA PHE A 159 10.76 -8.98 26.28
C PHE A 159 12.22 -9.29 25.94
N GLN A 160 12.42 -10.20 25.01
CA GLN A 160 13.72 -10.44 24.38
C GLN A 160 13.91 -9.45 23.21
N SER A 161 12.89 -9.31 22.37
CA SER A 161 12.87 -8.42 21.23
C SER A 161 11.45 -7.95 20.91
N LEU A 162 11.32 -6.72 20.39
CA LEU A 162 10.08 -6.11 19.93
C LEU A 162 10.11 -5.91 18.41
N ILE A 163 9.01 -6.22 17.74
CA ILE A 163 8.84 -5.89 16.33
C ILE A 163 7.67 -4.91 16.20
N GLY A 164 7.93 -3.71 15.66
CA GLY A 164 6.94 -2.69 15.41
C GLY A 164 6.26 -2.86 14.06
N SER A 165 4.98 -3.18 14.10
CA SER A 165 4.03 -3.21 12.98
C SER A 165 2.84 -2.29 13.25
N ASP A 166 3.07 -1.26 14.07
CA ASP A 166 2.07 -0.35 14.63
C ASP A 166 1.80 0.89 13.73
N GLY A 167 2.23 0.82 12.46
CA GLY A 167 1.85 1.74 11.40
C GLY A 167 2.61 3.07 11.42
N ALA A 168 2.20 4.01 10.56
CA ALA A 168 2.90 5.28 10.34
C ALA A 168 3.10 6.11 11.63
N GLY A 169 2.17 6.03 12.59
CA GLY A 169 2.28 6.67 13.91
C GLY A 169 2.95 5.79 14.99
N SER A 170 3.91 4.95 14.62
CA SER A 170 4.53 3.94 15.49
C SER A 170 5.04 4.47 16.82
N ALA A 171 4.51 3.94 17.91
CA ALA A 171 4.99 4.19 19.27
C ALA A 171 6.35 3.52 19.53
N LEU A 172 6.58 2.34 18.93
CA LEU A 172 7.87 1.67 19.01
C LEU A 172 8.96 2.47 18.32
N ARG A 173 8.71 3.01 17.09
CA ARG A 173 9.65 3.89 16.40
C ARG A 173 10.02 5.09 17.25
N ALA A 174 9.01 5.77 17.85
CA ALA A 174 9.25 6.90 18.73
C ALA A 174 10.10 6.52 19.97
N ALA A 175 9.93 5.32 20.52
CA ALA A 175 10.77 4.83 21.63
C ALA A 175 12.20 4.52 21.15
N MET A 176 12.35 3.87 19.98
CA MET A 176 13.67 3.59 19.38
C MET A 176 14.42 4.89 19.07
N GLN A 177 13.76 5.89 18.48
CA GLN A 177 14.35 7.20 18.17
C GLN A 177 14.88 7.92 19.42
N ARG A 178 14.22 7.77 20.56
CA ARG A 178 14.72 8.31 21.85
C ARG A 178 15.98 7.60 22.36
N LYS A 179 16.11 6.29 22.08
CA LYS A 179 17.27 5.50 22.47
C LYS A 179 18.47 5.75 21.57
N SER A 180 18.25 5.81 20.27
CA SER A 180 19.28 6.03 19.25
C SER A 180 18.64 6.64 18.00
N PRO A 181 19.24 7.69 17.40
CA PRO A 181 18.70 8.29 16.19
C PRO A 181 18.49 7.27 15.06
N LEU A 182 17.30 7.27 14.46
CA LEU A 182 16.94 6.42 13.33
C LEU A 182 17.06 7.15 11.98
N GLY A 183 17.42 8.45 11.98
CA GLY A 183 17.43 9.27 10.77
C GLY A 183 16.04 9.52 10.19
N GLU A 184 15.03 9.65 11.08
CA GLU A 184 13.62 9.80 10.68
C GLU A 184 13.39 11.12 9.93
N ARG A 185 12.79 11.02 8.74
CA ARG A 185 12.31 12.12 7.92
C ARG A 185 10.87 11.83 7.49
N THR A 186 9.99 12.81 7.63
CA THR A 186 8.61 12.72 7.18
C THR A 186 8.31 13.91 6.27
N GLU A 187 7.89 13.63 5.05
CA GLU A 187 7.51 14.63 4.06
C GLU A 187 6.01 14.51 3.78
N PHE A 188 5.27 15.60 4.05
CA PHE A 188 3.85 15.66 3.75
C PHE A 188 3.60 16.31 2.41
N LEU A 189 2.60 15.80 1.68
CA LEU A 189 2.13 16.44 0.47
C LEU A 189 1.27 17.69 0.80
N ASP A 190 1.15 18.57 -0.19
CA ASP A 190 0.21 19.70 -0.18
C ASP A 190 -1.25 19.27 -0.39
N HIS A 191 -1.53 17.97 -0.41
CA HIS A 191 -2.83 17.34 -0.54
C HIS A 191 -3.18 16.51 0.70
N SER A 192 -4.49 16.40 0.91
CA SER A 192 -5.09 15.45 1.86
C SER A 192 -6.11 14.58 1.12
N TYR A 193 -6.65 13.58 1.81
CA TYR A 193 -7.69 12.74 1.26
C TYR A 193 -8.93 12.70 2.15
N LYS A 194 -10.10 12.47 1.52
CA LYS A 194 -11.41 12.34 2.17
C LYS A 194 -12.04 11.02 1.77
N GLU A 195 -12.53 10.28 2.75
CA GLU A 195 -13.23 9.02 2.54
C GLU A 195 -14.73 9.24 2.39
N LEU A 196 -15.32 8.63 1.35
CA LEU A 196 -16.74 8.62 1.05
C LEU A 196 -17.15 7.19 0.66
N GLU A 197 -18.42 6.95 0.41
CA GLU A 197 -18.94 5.64 0.01
C GLU A 197 -20.01 5.76 -1.06
N ILE A 198 -19.97 4.84 -2.03
CA ILE A 198 -21.08 4.57 -2.94
C ILE A 198 -21.82 3.33 -2.40
N PRO A 199 -23.06 3.43 -1.95
CA PRO A 199 -23.84 2.29 -1.46
C PRO A 199 -24.24 1.34 -2.60
N PRO A 200 -24.61 0.08 -2.31
CA PRO A 200 -25.08 -0.86 -3.32
C PRO A 200 -26.41 -0.44 -3.91
N LEU A 201 -26.82 -1.11 -4.99
CA LEU A 201 -28.18 -1.00 -5.51
C LEU A 201 -29.19 -1.50 -4.46
N PRO A 202 -30.45 -0.99 -4.46
CA PRO A 202 -31.53 -1.62 -3.72
C PRO A 202 -31.67 -3.08 -4.17
N GLY A 203 -31.47 -4.02 -3.24
CA GLY A 203 -31.47 -5.46 -3.56
C GLY A 203 -30.09 -6.05 -3.80
N GLY A 204 -29.02 -5.28 -3.68
CA GLY A 204 -27.63 -5.70 -3.85
C GLY A 204 -27.06 -5.43 -5.24
N GLY A 205 -25.74 -5.59 -5.36
CA GLY A 205 -25.00 -5.37 -6.62
C GLY A 205 -24.47 -3.94 -6.77
N PHE A 206 -23.63 -3.78 -7.78
CA PHE A 206 -22.90 -2.54 -8.03
C PHE A 206 -23.74 -1.52 -8.79
N ARG A 207 -23.59 -0.23 -8.44
CA ARG A 207 -24.24 0.91 -9.15
C ARG A 207 -23.54 1.31 -10.45
N ILE A 208 -22.25 0.99 -10.54
CA ILE A 208 -21.38 1.21 -11.72
C ILE A 208 -20.58 -0.07 -11.96
N GLU A 209 -19.70 -0.13 -12.97
CA GLU A 209 -18.92 -1.32 -13.29
C GLU A 209 -18.15 -1.87 -12.07
N GLY A 210 -18.45 -3.09 -11.66
CA GLY A 210 -17.86 -3.69 -10.45
C GLY A 210 -16.44 -4.19 -10.61
N ASN A 211 -15.98 -4.43 -11.84
CA ASN A 211 -14.68 -5.01 -12.10
C ASN A 211 -13.63 -3.98 -12.59
N ALA A 212 -13.73 -2.77 -12.09
CA ALA A 212 -12.80 -1.68 -12.38
C ALA A 212 -12.52 -0.80 -11.15
N LEU A 213 -11.34 -0.21 -11.10
CA LEU A 213 -11.08 0.97 -10.30
C LEU A 213 -11.62 2.18 -11.07
N HIS A 214 -12.58 2.90 -10.52
CA HIS A 214 -13.06 4.14 -11.14
C HIS A 214 -12.18 5.32 -10.74
N ILE A 215 -11.88 6.19 -11.69
CA ILE A 215 -11.11 7.42 -11.47
C ILE A 215 -11.73 8.60 -12.23
N TRP A 216 -11.91 9.71 -11.52
CA TRP A 216 -12.34 11.01 -12.05
C TRP A 216 -11.18 12.00 -11.94
N PRO A 217 -10.27 12.10 -12.93
CA PRO A 217 -9.18 13.07 -12.91
C PRO A 217 -9.73 14.48 -13.19
N ARG A 218 -9.23 15.47 -12.42
CA ARG A 218 -9.59 16.90 -12.56
C ARG A 218 -8.35 17.79 -12.46
N GLY A 219 -7.30 17.44 -13.18
CA GLY A 219 -6.02 18.14 -13.12
C GLY A 219 -5.38 17.96 -11.76
N ARG A 220 -5.36 19.00 -10.93
CA ARG A 220 -4.68 19.00 -9.64
C ARG A 220 -5.33 18.16 -8.54
N TYR A 221 -6.49 17.57 -8.76
CA TYR A 221 -7.21 16.72 -7.79
C TYR A 221 -7.94 15.59 -8.52
N MET A 222 -8.30 14.59 -7.78
CA MET A 222 -8.96 13.43 -8.34
C MET A 222 -9.83 12.73 -7.29
N PHE A 223 -10.77 11.96 -7.78
CA PHE A 223 -11.66 11.14 -7.04
C PHE A 223 -11.54 9.70 -7.55
N ILE A 224 -11.41 8.72 -6.66
CA ILE A 224 -11.33 7.30 -7.02
C ILE A 224 -12.37 6.49 -6.27
N ALA A 225 -12.82 5.38 -6.85
CA ALA A 225 -13.73 4.44 -6.20
C ALA A 225 -13.27 3.00 -6.46
N LEU A 226 -13.12 2.22 -5.39
CA LEU A 226 -12.71 0.82 -5.42
C LEU A 226 -13.87 -0.07 -4.96
N PRO A 227 -14.21 -1.15 -5.69
CA PRO A 227 -15.33 -2.02 -5.38
C PRO A 227 -15.10 -2.88 -4.13
N ASN A 228 -16.19 -3.22 -3.42
CA ASN A 228 -16.24 -4.18 -2.32
C ASN A 228 -17.13 -5.37 -2.69
N ASP A 229 -16.89 -6.53 -2.08
CA ASP A 229 -17.67 -7.76 -2.30
C ASP A 229 -19.19 -7.62 -2.02
N GLY A 230 -19.58 -6.64 -1.18
CA GLY A 230 -20.98 -6.30 -0.89
C GLY A 230 -21.67 -5.38 -1.92
N GLY A 231 -21.03 -5.05 -3.06
CA GLY A 231 -21.59 -4.15 -4.07
C GLY A 231 -21.46 -2.65 -3.75
N THR A 232 -20.79 -2.29 -2.66
CA THR A 232 -20.41 -0.92 -2.33
C THR A 232 -19.10 -0.54 -3.03
N PHE A 233 -18.77 0.77 -3.04
CA PHE A 233 -17.44 1.24 -3.36
C PHE A 233 -16.93 2.11 -2.22
N THR A 234 -15.70 1.85 -1.82
CA THR A 234 -14.94 2.79 -0.99
C THR A 234 -14.37 3.86 -1.90
N VAL A 235 -14.63 5.09 -1.53
CA VAL A 235 -14.34 6.27 -2.35
C VAL A 235 -13.31 7.13 -1.66
N THR A 236 -12.34 7.63 -2.41
CA THR A 236 -11.31 8.55 -1.90
C THR A 236 -11.22 9.77 -2.80
N LEU A 237 -11.49 10.94 -2.25
CA LEU A 237 -11.22 12.23 -2.89
C LEU A 237 -9.84 12.72 -2.41
N PHE A 238 -8.94 12.97 -3.35
CA PHE A 238 -7.67 13.66 -3.10
C PHE A 238 -7.82 15.11 -3.53
N LEU A 239 -7.60 16.05 -2.60
CA LEU A 239 -7.81 17.48 -2.81
C LEU A 239 -6.65 18.29 -2.21
N PRO A 240 -6.24 19.41 -2.83
CA PRO A 240 -5.25 20.32 -2.23
C PRO A 240 -5.68 20.80 -0.84
N ASN A 241 -4.70 21.07 0.03
CA ASN A 241 -4.96 21.64 1.33
C ASN A 241 -5.32 23.14 1.24
N ALA A 242 -4.77 23.85 0.24
CA ALA A 242 -4.99 25.27 0.00
C ALA A 242 -5.16 25.55 -1.48
N GLY A 243 -5.73 26.72 -1.80
CA GLY A 243 -6.08 27.12 -3.17
C GLY A 243 -7.55 26.89 -3.49
N GLU A 244 -7.93 26.89 -4.78
CA GLU A 244 -9.32 26.72 -5.25
C GLU A 244 -9.35 25.69 -6.38
N PRO A 245 -10.06 24.53 -6.21
CA PRO A 245 -10.69 24.05 -4.98
C PRO A 245 -9.69 23.44 -3.98
N SER A 246 -10.04 23.42 -2.70
CA SER A 246 -9.18 22.86 -1.64
C SER A 246 -10.01 22.48 -0.41
N PHE A 247 -9.41 21.77 0.55
CA PHE A 247 -10.03 21.55 1.86
C PHE A 247 -10.21 22.85 2.66
N ALA A 248 -9.41 23.92 2.39
CA ALA A 248 -9.60 25.22 3.00
C ALA A 248 -10.85 25.96 2.46
N THR A 249 -11.29 25.66 1.24
CA THR A 249 -12.47 26.28 0.60
C THR A 249 -13.68 25.35 0.56
N THR A 250 -13.52 24.05 0.85
CA THR A 250 -14.60 23.08 0.94
C THR A 250 -14.71 22.55 2.36
N ARG A 251 -15.33 23.33 3.26
CA ARG A 251 -15.27 23.14 4.71
C ARG A 251 -16.44 22.33 5.28
N ASN A 252 -17.54 22.23 4.54
CA ASN A 252 -18.78 21.62 5.00
C ASN A 252 -19.48 20.85 3.83
N GLY A 253 -20.53 20.08 4.17
CA GLY A 253 -21.23 19.25 3.23
C GLY A 253 -21.95 20.01 2.09
N ASP A 254 -22.35 21.28 2.30
CA ASP A 254 -22.97 22.08 1.25
C ASP A 254 -21.93 22.55 0.22
N GLU A 255 -20.76 23.00 0.68
CA GLU A 255 -19.62 23.34 -0.19
C GLU A 255 -19.11 22.10 -0.93
N ALA A 256 -19.08 20.93 -0.29
CA ALA A 256 -18.76 19.65 -0.93
C ALA A 256 -19.78 19.27 -2.03
N PHE A 257 -21.08 19.44 -1.74
CA PHE A 257 -22.12 19.20 -2.72
C PHE A 257 -21.96 20.10 -3.95
N ALA A 258 -21.66 21.38 -3.74
CA ALA A 258 -21.41 22.33 -4.85
C ALA A 258 -20.16 21.94 -5.66
N LEU A 259 -19.08 21.51 -5.01
CA LEU A 259 -17.88 21.00 -5.68
C LEU A 259 -18.22 19.77 -6.55
N PHE A 260 -18.93 18.80 -6.00
CA PHE A 260 -19.28 17.57 -6.72
C PHE A 260 -20.26 17.86 -7.88
N ALA A 261 -21.22 18.76 -7.70
CA ALA A 261 -22.16 19.15 -8.77
C ALA A 261 -21.44 19.81 -9.97
N ARG A 262 -20.35 20.53 -9.71
CA ARG A 262 -19.55 21.19 -10.75
C ARG A 262 -18.57 20.22 -11.42
N ASP A 263 -17.82 19.43 -10.62
CA ASP A 263 -16.65 18.72 -11.11
C ASP A 263 -16.88 17.21 -11.27
N PHE A 264 -17.87 16.64 -10.58
CA PHE A 264 -18.19 15.21 -10.60
C PHE A 264 -19.70 14.97 -10.75
N PRO A 265 -20.35 15.58 -11.78
CA PRO A 265 -21.81 15.54 -11.91
C PRO A 265 -22.37 14.12 -12.12
N ASP A 266 -21.59 13.23 -12.73
CA ASP A 266 -21.91 11.82 -12.92
C ASP A 266 -21.73 10.98 -11.64
N ALA A 267 -20.81 11.37 -10.75
CA ALA A 267 -20.58 10.70 -9.48
C ALA A 267 -21.53 11.16 -8.36
N LEU A 268 -21.99 12.41 -8.39
CA LEU A 268 -22.83 12.98 -7.34
C LEU A 268 -24.09 12.15 -7.01
N PRO A 269 -24.85 11.64 -8.00
CA PRO A 269 -26.02 10.79 -7.72
C PRO A 269 -25.66 9.43 -7.09
N LEU A 270 -24.41 9.00 -7.19
CA LEU A 270 -23.93 7.75 -6.66
C LEU A 270 -23.65 7.81 -5.14
N ILE A 271 -23.49 9.05 -4.59
CA ILE A 271 -23.10 9.28 -3.18
C ILE A 271 -24.23 10.03 -2.44
N PRO A 272 -25.36 9.38 -2.14
CA PRO A 272 -26.51 10.06 -1.53
C PRO A 272 -26.21 10.65 -0.15
N GLN A 273 -25.22 10.11 0.56
CA GLN A 273 -24.79 10.55 1.90
C GLN A 273 -23.57 11.49 1.87
N LEU A 274 -23.26 12.13 0.73
CA LEU A 274 -22.07 12.97 0.57
C LEU A 274 -21.92 14.00 1.70
N LYS A 275 -22.97 14.75 2.02
CA LYS A 275 -22.92 15.79 3.06
C LYS A 275 -22.62 15.21 4.44
N GLN A 276 -23.28 14.09 4.78
CA GLN A 276 -23.08 13.41 6.06
C GLN A 276 -21.64 12.90 6.18
N HIS A 277 -21.16 12.15 5.18
CA HIS A 277 -19.77 11.63 5.17
C HIS A 277 -18.75 12.77 5.21
N TRP A 278 -19.08 13.93 4.63
CA TRP A 278 -18.18 15.07 4.67
C TRP A 278 -17.97 15.58 6.09
N GLU A 279 -19.03 15.64 6.89
CA GLU A 279 -18.96 16.09 8.29
C GLU A 279 -18.32 15.04 9.21
N GLU A 280 -18.64 13.76 9.01
CA GLU A 280 -18.21 12.67 9.89
C GLU A 280 -16.75 12.27 9.69
N HIS A 281 -16.22 12.36 8.48
CA HIS A 281 -14.86 11.90 8.16
C HIS A 281 -13.89 13.07 8.03
N PRO A 282 -12.96 13.29 8.97
CA PRO A 282 -11.96 14.35 8.84
C PRO A 282 -10.96 14.01 7.70
N PRO A 283 -10.37 15.02 7.02
CA PRO A 283 -9.33 14.79 6.02
C PRO A 283 -8.12 14.02 6.59
N GLY A 284 -7.59 13.12 5.78
CA GLY A 284 -6.37 12.37 6.08
C GLY A 284 -5.14 12.97 5.45
N LEU A 285 -4.04 13.03 6.19
CA LEU A 285 -2.76 13.50 5.67
C LEU A 285 -2.14 12.46 4.74
N LEU A 286 -1.42 12.94 3.74
CA LEU A 286 -0.61 12.14 2.83
C LEU A 286 0.86 12.46 3.09
N GLY A 287 1.64 11.46 3.43
CA GLY A 287 3.05 11.64 3.73
C GLY A 287 3.88 10.40 3.46
N THR A 288 5.16 10.62 3.29
CA THR A 288 6.19 9.60 3.13
C THR A 288 7.14 9.65 4.31
N LEU A 289 7.34 8.51 4.96
CA LEU A 289 8.26 8.33 6.08
C LEU A 289 9.50 7.58 5.61
N THR A 290 10.67 8.12 5.83
CA THR A 290 11.96 7.45 5.58
C THR A 290 12.79 7.36 6.83
N LEU A 291 13.51 6.26 6.98
CA LEU A 291 14.43 6.00 8.08
C LEU A 291 15.79 5.54 7.52
N ASP A 292 16.88 5.96 8.14
CA ASP A 292 18.21 5.47 7.82
C ASP A 292 18.49 4.12 8.50
N ARG A 293 17.76 3.81 9.58
CA ARG A 293 17.93 2.59 10.39
C ARG A 293 16.58 2.09 10.87
N TRP A 294 16.33 0.77 10.73
CA TRP A 294 15.06 0.14 11.08
C TRP A 294 15.14 -0.73 12.34
N HIS A 295 16.32 -1.00 12.87
CA HIS A 295 16.50 -1.85 14.04
C HIS A 295 17.42 -1.25 15.11
N LEU A 296 17.32 -1.76 16.33
CA LEU A 296 18.26 -1.57 17.44
C LEU A 296 18.89 -2.91 17.79
N ASP A 297 19.91 -3.28 17.00
CA ASP A 297 20.55 -4.59 17.06
C ASP A 297 19.48 -5.72 17.11
N GLY A 298 19.58 -6.67 18.05
CA GLY A 298 18.55 -7.70 18.24
C GLY A 298 17.39 -7.29 19.19
N ARG A 299 17.31 -6.03 19.64
CA ARG A 299 16.34 -5.59 20.66
C ARG A 299 15.03 -5.10 20.09
N ALA A 300 15.06 -4.46 18.94
CA ALA A 300 13.87 -3.97 18.27
C ALA A 300 14.07 -3.88 16.76
N LEU A 301 12.96 -4.04 16.00
CA LEU A 301 12.89 -3.88 14.55
C LEU A 301 11.55 -3.24 14.16
N LEU A 302 11.55 -2.45 13.09
CA LEU A 302 10.35 -1.87 12.47
C LEU A 302 10.10 -2.51 11.11
N ILE A 303 8.81 -2.75 10.78
CA ILE A 303 8.37 -3.29 9.49
C ILE A 303 7.15 -2.50 8.95
N GLY A 304 6.95 -2.57 7.64
CA GLY A 304 5.81 -1.92 6.97
C GLY A 304 5.74 -0.43 7.25
N ASP A 305 4.54 0.12 7.43
CA ASP A 305 4.34 1.55 7.63
C ASP A 305 5.06 2.11 8.87
N ALA A 306 5.44 1.28 9.84
CA ALA A 306 6.24 1.73 10.98
C ALA A 306 7.66 2.10 10.58
N ALA A 307 8.19 1.51 9.49
CA ALA A 307 9.51 1.75 8.95
C ALA A 307 9.51 2.67 7.72
N HIS A 308 8.49 2.55 6.83
CA HIS A 308 8.51 3.17 5.51
C HIS A 308 7.10 3.49 4.98
N ALA A 309 6.27 4.16 5.78
CA ALA A 309 4.97 4.63 5.29
C ALA A 309 5.10 5.43 4.00
N MET A 310 4.16 5.25 3.09
CA MET A 310 4.17 5.85 1.75
C MET A 310 2.81 6.39 1.34
N VAL A 311 2.81 7.29 0.37
CA VAL A 311 1.57 7.77 -0.26
C VAL A 311 0.89 6.68 -1.08
N PRO A 312 -0.45 6.67 -1.20
CA PRO A 312 -1.21 5.51 -1.70
C PRO A 312 -1.26 5.39 -3.23
N PHE A 313 -0.67 6.31 -3.98
CA PHE A 313 -0.91 6.45 -5.42
C PHE A 313 -0.45 5.28 -6.30
N HIS A 314 0.42 4.43 -5.81
CA HIS A 314 0.81 3.19 -6.50
C HIS A 314 0.06 1.95 -5.97
N GLY A 315 -0.66 2.07 -4.85
CA GLY A 315 -1.37 0.95 -4.23
C GLY A 315 -0.47 -0.13 -3.64
N GLN A 316 0.79 0.20 -3.29
CA GLN A 316 1.80 -0.80 -2.91
C GLN A 316 2.11 -0.86 -1.41
N GLY A 317 1.59 0.02 -0.56
CA GLY A 317 1.94 0.03 0.87
C GLY A 317 1.72 -1.31 1.57
N MET A 318 0.53 -1.90 1.43
CA MET A 318 0.23 -3.23 1.97
C MET A 318 1.10 -4.33 1.34
N ASN A 319 1.23 -4.33 0.00
CA ASN A 319 2.00 -5.35 -0.71
C ASN A 319 3.48 -5.34 -0.30
N CYS A 320 4.07 -4.16 -0.12
CA CYS A 320 5.43 -3.97 0.37
C CYS A 320 5.57 -4.47 1.82
N ALA A 321 4.64 -4.11 2.71
CA ALA A 321 4.63 -4.59 4.10
C ALA A 321 4.45 -6.13 4.19
N PHE A 322 3.72 -6.73 3.27
CA PHE A 322 3.57 -8.19 3.21
C PHE A 322 4.85 -8.88 2.73
N GLU A 323 5.57 -8.28 1.78
CA GLU A 323 6.91 -8.75 1.42
C GLU A 323 7.90 -8.63 2.59
N ASP A 324 7.80 -7.56 3.41
CA ASP A 324 8.62 -7.44 4.63
C ASP A 324 8.37 -8.61 5.60
N CYS A 325 7.11 -9.00 5.78
CA CYS A 325 6.78 -10.13 6.67
C CYS A 325 7.44 -11.44 6.21
N VAL A 326 7.41 -11.70 4.89
CA VAL A 326 8.07 -12.88 4.33
C VAL A 326 9.58 -12.77 4.47
N ALA A 327 10.17 -11.64 4.06
CA ALA A 327 11.61 -11.42 4.13
C ALA A 327 12.14 -11.55 5.56
N LEU A 328 11.44 -10.95 6.54
CA LEU A 328 11.85 -11.08 7.95
C LEU A 328 11.77 -12.51 8.46
N ALA A 329 10.70 -13.22 8.12
CA ALA A 329 10.54 -14.62 8.51
C ALA A 329 11.65 -15.50 7.92
N ASP A 330 12.08 -15.23 6.67
CA ASP A 330 13.17 -15.95 6.02
C ASP A 330 14.53 -15.61 6.66
N GLN A 331 14.78 -14.34 7.02
CA GLN A 331 16.02 -13.95 7.72
C GLN A 331 16.11 -14.54 9.14
N LEU A 332 14.98 -14.65 9.84
CA LEU A 332 14.93 -15.30 11.17
C LEU A 332 15.20 -16.81 11.11
N ASP A 333 14.93 -17.44 9.97
CA ASP A 333 15.29 -18.86 9.76
C ASP A 333 16.75 -19.03 9.30
N ALA A 334 17.30 -18.02 8.59
CA ALA A 334 18.65 -18.08 8.04
C ALA A 334 19.76 -17.71 9.04
N HIS A 335 19.41 -17.08 10.17
CA HIS A 335 20.38 -16.58 11.15
C HIS A 335 20.11 -17.14 12.55
N ASP A 336 21.15 -17.44 13.29
CA ASP A 336 21.06 -17.99 14.65
C ASP A 336 20.72 -16.94 15.71
N ASP A 337 20.99 -15.65 15.43
CA ASP A 337 20.76 -14.55 16.35
C ASP A 337 19.91 -13.43 15.73
N LEU A 338 19.16 -12.71 16.57
CA LEU A 338 18.22 -11.67 16.14
C LEU A 338 18.92 -10.43 15.55
N ALA A 339 20.12 -10.08 16.02
CA ALA A 339 20.82 -8.89 15.54
C ALA A 339 21.25 -9.08 14.08
N SER A 340 21.82 -10.25 13.76
CA SER A 340 22.18 -10.62 12.38
C SER A 340 20.96 -10.72 11.49
N ALA A 341 19.86 -11.34 11.95
CA ALA A 341 18.61 -11.45 11.19
C ALA A 341 18.01 -10.07 10.86
N PHE A 342 17.98 -9.15 11.84
CA PHE A 342 17.42 -7.82 11.66
C PHE A 342 18.26 -6.94 10.73
N ALA A 343 19.59 -7.01 10.85
CA ALA A 343 20.50 -6.32 9.96
C ALA A 343 20.38 -6.83 8.51
N ALA A 344 20.29 -8.15 8.31
CA ALA A 344 20.10 -8.76 7.00
C ALA A 344 18.73 -8.40 6.39
N PHE A 345 17.66 -8.37 7.20
CA PHE A 345 16.35 -7.91 6.77
C PHE A 345 16.39 -6.44 6.31
N GLU A 346 16.94 -5.54 7.12
CA GLU A 346 17.06 -4.11 6.73
C GLU A 346 17.85 -3.96 5.42
N ALA A 347 18.99 -4.62 5.28
CA ALA A 347 19.80 -4.58 4.07
C ALA A 347 19.07 -5.12 2.84
N ALA A 348 18.20 -6.13 3.01
CA ALA A 348 17.43 -6.71 1.92
C ALA A 348 16.26 -5.82 1.47
N ARG A 349 15.66 -5.02 2.39
CA ARG A 349 14.38 -4.36 2.15
C ARG A 349 14.46 -2.84 2.01
N ARG A 350 15.44 -2.19 2.62
CA ARG A 350 15.49 -0.72 2.70
C ARG A 350 15.52 -0.04 1.33
N ASP A 351 16.36 -0.54 0.41
CA ASP A 351 16.45 0.03 -0.94
C ASP A 351 15.16 -0.20 -1.74
N ASP A 352 14.51 -1.35 -1.57
CA ASP A 352 13.23 -1.64 -2.21
C ASP A 352 12.10 -0.75 -1.68
N ALA A 353 12.05 -0.52 -0.36
CA ALA A 353 11.07 0.40 0.23
C ALA A 353 11.29 1.84 -0.25
N GLY A 354 12.52 2.31 -0.31
CA GLY A 354 12.85 3.62 -0.88
C GLY A 354 12.44 3.75 -2.34
N ALA A 355 12.69 2.71 -3.13
CA ALA A 355 12.32 2.69 -4.54
C ALA A 355 10.81 2.78 -4.75
N ILE A 356 10.01 2.01 -4.01
CA ILE A 356 8.54 2.08 -4.15
C ILE A 356 7.96 3.38 -3.60
N GLN A 357 8.56 3.99 -2.57
CA GLN A 357 8.20 5.31 -2.09
C GLN A 357 8.42 6.36 -3.18
N GLN A 358 9.56 6.34 -3.87
CA GLN A 358 9.85 7.22 -5.01
C GLN A 358 8.85 7.01 -6.14
N MET A 359 8.62 5.77 -6.56
CA MET A 359 7.66 5.43 -7.62
C MET A 359 6.23 5.88 -7.28
N ALA A 360 5.83 5.83 -6.01
CA ALA A 360 4.52 6.31 -5.57
C ALA A 360 4.39 7.84 -5.66
N LEU A 361 5.44 8.59 -5.36
CA LEU A 361 5.50 10.05 -5.53
C LEU A 361 5.52 10.44 -7.02
N GLU A 362 6.30 9.74 -7.85
CA GLU A 362 6.34 9.96 -9.30
C GLU A 362 4.96 9.72 -9.94
N ASN A 363 4.29 8.63 -9.55
CA ASN A 363 2.93 8.35 -10.04
C ASN A 363 1.91 9.42 -9.60
N TYR A 364 2.07 10.00 -8.41
CA TYR A 364 1.26 11.13 -7.97
C TYR A 364 1.44 12.34 -8.89
N LEU A 365 2.68 12.71 -9.19
CA LEU A 365 2.99 13.84 -10.07
C LEU A 365 2.50 13.59 -11.50
N GLU A 366 2.64 12.37 -12.02
CA GLU A 366 2.14 11.96 -13.33
C GLU A 366 0.62 12.08 -13.41
N MET A 367 -0.09 11.52 -12.42
CA MET A 367 -1.56 11.58 -12.36
C MET A 367 -2.10 13.00 -12.20
N ARG A 368 -1.33 13.88 -11.55
CA ARG A 368 -1.70 15.27 -11.32
C ARG A 368 -1.44 16.16 -12.54
N ASP A 369 -0.25 16.05 -13.15
CA ASP A 369 0.28 17.09 -14.04
C ASP A 369 0.35 16.68 -15.52
N ARG A 370 0.28 15.38 -15.87
CA ARG A 370 0.62 14.89 -17.22
C ARG A 370 -0.48 14.16 -17.97
N VAL A 371 -1.67 14.04 -17.43
CA VAL A 371 -2.77 13.24 -18.03
C VAL A 371 -3.15 13.73 -19.44
N ASP A 372 -3.02 15.02 -19.72
CA ASP A 372 -3.38 15.66 -20.99
C ASP A 372 -2.15 16.16 -21.79
N ASP A 373 -0.92 15.80 -21.39
CA ASP A 373 0.30 16.19 -22.10
C ASP A 373 0.47 15.36 -23.39
N PRO A 374 0.48 15.99 -24.59
CA PRO A 374 0.61 15.28 -25.86
C PRO A 374 1.91 14.48 -25.99
N GLU A 375 3.02 14.98 -25.45
CA GLU A 375 4.31 14.27 -25.47
C GLU A 375 4.26 13.03 -24.59
N PHE A 376 3.65 13.13 -23.41
CA PHE A 376 3.43 12.01 -22.52
C PHE A 376 2.52 10.95 -23.16
N LEU A 377 1.44 11.36 -23.81
CA LEU A 377 0.55 10.42 -24.52
C LEU A 377 1.27 9.70 -25.66
N LEU A 378 2.15 10.40 -26.40
CA LEU A 378 2.98 9.80 -27.45
C LEU A 378 3.97 8.78 -26.86
N GLN A 379 4.62 9.09 -25.72
CA GLN A 379 5.50 8.18 -25.02
C GLN A 379 4.74 6.91 -24.55
N ARG A 380 3.52 7.05 -24.04
CA ARG A 380 2.66 5.91 -23.66
C ARG A 380 2.29 5.03 -24.86
N GLN A 381 2.00 5.62 -26.01
CA GLN A 381 1.75 4.85 -27.24
C GLN A 381 3.00 4.07 -27.68
N LEU A 382 4.18 4.71 -27.60
CA LEU A 382 5.44 4.04 -27.91
C LEU A 382 5.74 2.91 -26.91
N GLU A 383 5.54 3.13 -25.64
CA GLU A 383 5.72 2.11 -24.57
C GLU A 383 4.93 0.83 -24.88
N GLN A 384 3.65 0.97 -25.27
CA GLN A 384 2.79 -0.17 -25.64
C GLN A 384 3.34 -0.92 -26.86
N GLN A 385 3.84 -0.21 -27.87
CA GLN A 385 4.42 -0.83 -29.06
C GLN A 385 5.75 -1.53 -28.77
N LEU A 386 6.60 -0.95 -27.90
CA LEU A 386 7.87 -1.55 -27.47
C LEU A 386 7.62 -2.82 -26.64
N GLN A 387 6.66 -2.78 -25.72
CA GLN A 387 6.24 -3.95 -24.96
C GLN A 387 5.72 -5.08 -25.88
N ALA A 388 4.90 -4.74 -26.87
CA ALA A 388 4.37 -5.74 -27.80
C ALA A 388 5.48 -6.39 -28.66
N ARG A 389 6.53 -5.62 -29.03
CA ARG A 389 7.65 -6.11 -29.86
C ARG A 389 8.68 -6.89 -29.06
N TRP A 390 9.00 -6.43 -27.83
CA TRP A 390 10.06 -7.00 -26.99
C TRP A 390 9.58 -7.23 -25.55
N PRO A 391 8.58 -8.10 -25.35
CA PRO A 391 7.85 -8.24 -24.08
C PRO A 391 8.72 -8.67 -22.90
N THR A 392 9.86 -9.33 -23.15
CA THR A 392 10.81 -9.70 -22.09
C THR A 392 11.84 -8.62 -21.79
N ARG A 393 12.04 -7.66 -22.72
CA ARG A 393 13.04 -6.59 -22.56
C ARG A 393 12.40 -5.25 -22.17
N PHE A 394 11.35 -4.85 -22.87
CA PHE A 394 10.63 -3.62 -22.56
C PHE A 394 9.37 -3.95 -21.75
N VAL A 395 9.57 -4.10 -20.44
CA VAL A 395 8.50 -4.46 -19.50
C VAL A 395 8.01 -3.19 -18.81
N PRO A 396 6.75 -2.78 -18.98
CA PRO A 396 6.25 -1.58 -18.34
C PRO A 396 6.46 -1.58 -16.83
N HIS A 397 6.71 -0.41 -16.28
CA HIS A 397 6.87 -0.18 -14.85
C HIS A 397 5.74 -0.84 -14.03
N TYR A 398 4.50 -0.58 -14.43
CA TYR A 398 3.33 -1.09 -13.72
C TYR A 398 3.30 -2.62 -13.70
N THR A 399 3.67 -3.28 -14.80
CA THR A 399 3.77 -4.73 -14.89
C THR A 399 4.82 -5.30 -13.94
N MET A 400 6.03 -4.72 -13.92
CA MET A 400 7.10 -5.16 -13.03
C MET A 400 6.72 -5.06 -11.55
N VAL A 401 6.03 -3.98 -11.17
CA VAL A 401 5.65 -3.72 -9.78
C VAL A 401 4.43 -4.53 -9.36
N THR A 402 3.44 -4.71 -10.23
CA THR A 402 2.12 -5.21 -9.86
C THR A 402 1.91 -6.69 -10.15
N PHE A 403 2.39 -7.18 -11.30
CA PHE A 403 2.14 -8.55 -11.76
C PHE A 403 3.35 -9.45 -11.63
N LEU A 404 4.56 -8.87 -11.65
CA LEU A 404 5.79 -9.59 -11.39
C LEU A 404 6.26 -9.34 -9.95
N ARG A 405 7.18 -10.14 -9.50
CA ARG A 405 7.85 -9.95 -8.20
C ARG A 405 9.25 -9.39 -8.37
N THR A 406 9.47 -8.61 -9.43
CA THR A 406 10.73 -7.88 -9.64
C THR A 406 10.98 -6.97 -8.46
N ARG A 407 12.17 -7.01 -7.84
CA ARG A 407 12.51 -6.12 -6.74
C ARG A 407 12.21 -4.66 -7.11
N TYR A 408 11.64 -3.89 -6.19
CA TYR A 408 11.25 -2.50 -6.47
C TYR A 408 12.44 -1.64 -6.91
N SER A 409 13.61 -1.83 -6.32
CA SER A 409 14.86 -1.14 -6.72
C SER A 409 15.26 -1.46 -8.16
N ILE A 410 15.11 -2.71 -8.60
CA ILE A 410 15.37 -3.12 -9.98
C ILE A 410 14.30 -2.53 -10.92
N ALA A 411 13.03 -2.57 -10.51
CA ALA A 411 11.93 -2.00 -11.30
C ALA A 411 12.11 -0.49 -11.50
N LEU A 412 12.51 0.25 -10.47
CA LEU A 412 12.79 1.69 -10.55
C LEU A 412 13.94 1.97 -11.53
N ALA A 413 15.11 1.37 -11.32
CA ALA A 413 16.28 1.58 -12.16
C ALA A 413 16.01 1.24 -13.64
N ARG A 414 15.26 0.16 -13.88
CA ARG A 414 14.85 -0.25 -15.22
C ARG A 414 13.87 0.73 -15.85
N SER A 415 12.93 1.26 -15.07
CA SER A 415 11.96 2.25 -15.53
C SER A 415 12.61 3.56 -15.92
N GLU A 416 13.67 3.97 -15.25
CA GLU A 416 14.46 5.15 -15.62
C GLU A 416 15.09 4.98 -17.00
N ILE A 417 15.71 3.82 -17.27
CA ILE A 417 16.29 3.50 -18.59
C ILE A 417 15.22 3.49 -19.67
N GLN A 418 14.05 2.89 -19.40
CA GLN A 418 12.94 2.83 -20.34
C GLN A 418 12.39 4.24 -20.63
N ARG A 419 12.26 5.08 -19.61
CA ARG A 419 11.84 6.48 -19.76
C ARG A 419 12.82 7.28 -20.63
N GLU A 420 14.12 7.12 -20.43
CA GLU A 420 15.13 7.76 -21.27
C GLU A 420 14.97 7.34 -22.74
N ILE A 421 14.78 6.05 -23.02
CA ILE A 421 14.55 5.54 -24.38
C ILE A 421 13.29 6.17 -24.99
N LEU A 422 12.18 6.25 -24.23
CA LEU A 422 10.93 6.85 -24.70
C LEU A 422 11.12 8.35 -25.03
N VAL A 423 11.75 9.11 -24.14
CA VAL A 423 11.99 10.54 -24.31
C VAL A 423 12.92 10.80 -25.51
N GLU A 424 13.99 10.04 -25.65
CA GLU A 424 14.91 10.16 -26.78
C GLU A 424 14.22 9.84 -28.11
N ALA A 425 13.45 8.77 -28.15
CA ALA A 425 12.77 8.30 -29.35
C ALA A 425 11.62 9.21 -29.81
N THR A 426 10.91 9.87 -28.88
CA THR A 426 9.78 10.75 -29.22
C THR A 426 10.17 12.21 -29.42
N ARG A 427 11.42 12.58 -29.14
CA ARG A 427 11.89 13.96 -29.21
C ARG A 427 11.71 14.55 -30.62
N GLY A 428 10.89 15.60 -30.71
CA GLY A 428 10.61 16.28 -31.98
C GLY A 428 9.63 15.55 -32.91
N HIS A 429 9.01 14.48 -32.44
CA HIS A 429 7.96 13.75 -33.15
C HIS A 429 6.58 14.12 -32.62
N SER A 430 5.61 14.28 -33.50
CA SER A 430 4.18 14.42 -33.17
C SER A 430 3.40 13.10 -33.30
N ASP A 431 3.99 12.10 -33.93
CA ASP A 431 3.45 10.74 -34.12
C ASP A 431 4.57 9.71 -34.26
N LEU A 432 4.23 8.44 -34.20
CA LEU A 432 5.19 7.32 -34.26
C LEU A 432 5.49 6.80 -35.68
N SER A 433 4.92 7.40 -36.73
CA SER A 433 5.02 6.89 -38.12
C SER A 433 6.43 6.98 -38.70
N ARG A 434 7.26 7.88 -38.18
CA ARG A 434 8.61 8.16 -38.68
C ARG A 434 9.71 7.63 -37.78
N LEU A 435 9.39 6.77 -36.80
CA LEU A 435 10.40 6.20 -35.91
C LEU A 435 11.28 5.18 -36.65
N ASP A 436 12.58 5.26 -36.41
CA ASP A 436 13.54 4.26 -36.85
C ASP A 436 13.52 3.04 -35.90
N TRP A 437 12.69 2.06 -36.26
CA TRP A 437 12.51 0.84 -35.45
C TRP A 437 13.78 -0.02 -35.37
N ALA A 438 14.69 0.01 -36.36
CA ALA A 438 15.92 -0.75 -36.33
C ALA A 438 16.92 -0.12 -35.34
N ALA A 439 16.99 1.21 -35.32
CA ALA A 439 17.76 1.92 -34.30
C ALA A 439 17.20 1.68 -32.89
N LEU A 440 15.88 1.73 -32.72
CA LEU A 440 15.22 1.45 -31.44
C LEU A 440 15.47 0.00 -30.95
N GLU A 441 15.41 -0.98 -31.84
CA GLU A 441 15.74 -2.37 -31.53
C GLU A 441 17.17 -2.47 -30.98
N THR A 442 18.13 -1.84 -31.65
CA THR A 442 19.52 -1.81 -31.22
C THR A 442 19.67 -1.20 -29.83
N ILE A 443 19.01 -0.07 -29.57
CA ILE A 443 19.05 0.63 -28.27
C ILE A 443 18.41 -0.23 -27.16
N VAL A 444 17.23 -0.78 -27.42
CA VAL A 444 16.52 -1.63 -26.44
C VAL A 444 17.36 -2.86 -26.08
N HIS A 445 17.95 -3.52 -27.08
CA HIS A 445 18.78 -4.71 -26.84
C HIS A 445 20.10 -4.40 -26.14
N ALA A 446 20.66 -3.21 -26.36
CA ALA A 446 21.91 -2.79 -25.71
C ALA A 446 21.71 -2.34 -24.26
N ARG A 447 20.54 -1.75 -23.94
CA ARG A 447 20.32 -1.11 -22.63
C ARG A 447 19.42 -1.91 -21.68
N LEU A 448 18.63 -2.85 -22.19
CA LEU A 448 17.65 -3.61 -21.42
C LEU A 448 17.89 -5.12 -21.60
N GLU A 449 18.45 -5.76 -20.58
CA GLU A 449 18.53 -7.22 -20.55
C GLU A 449 17.14 -7.86 -20.42
N PRO A 450 16.90 -9.11 -20.91
CA PRO A 450 15.67 -9.83 -20.66
C PRO A 450 15.37 -9.90 -19.17
N LEU A 451 14.09 -9.72 -18.81
CA LEU A 451 13.62 -9.82 -17.43
C LEU A 451 12.98 -11.19 -17.24
N ASP A 452 13.46 -11.96 -16.27
CA ASP A 452 12.92 -13.27 -15.93
C ASP A 452 11.46 -13.15 -15.48
N GLY A 453 10.62 -14.07 -15.97
CA GLY A 453 9.19 -14.09 -15.64
C GLY A 453 8.31 -13.12 -16.46
N ALA A 454 8.89 -12.32 -17.35
CA ALA A 454 8.14 -11.52 -18.32
C ALA A 454 7.92 -12.35 -19.60
N HIS A 455 6.66 -12.77 -19.84
CA HIS A 455 6.23 -13.55 -21.01
C HIS A 455 5.07 -12.91 -21.74
#